data_9a80d764064af811b903f6a58aea6109
#
_entry.id   9a80d764064af811b903f6a58aea6109
#
_cell.length_a   1.000
_cell.length_b   1.000
_cell.length_c   1.000
_cell.angle_alpha   90.00
_cell.angle_beta   90.00
_cell.angle_gamma   90.00
#
_symmetry.space_group_name_H-M   'P 1'
#
loop_
_entity.id
_entity.type
_entity.pdbx_description
1 polymer ?
#
loop_
_entity_poly.entity_id
_entity_poly.type
_entity_poly.pdbx_seq_one_letter_code
_entity_poly.pdbx_strand_id
1 'polypeptide(L)'
;PLQVQVGQAERWWQPSLLLLGDAAHPLSPVRAQGINLALRDAWVAAQELLPLLLAEQQEPAEALDQVLARIEALRRPEVSRLQQLQAEETARGRLLLERPWLRRLLGGSAPLLGPAIASRWRHDQRQLRQGVTRLPPAAPCPGHDG
;
A
#
# COMPACT_ATOMS: atom_id res chain seq x y z
N PRO A 1 16.31 -16.07 -13.72
CA PRO A 1 15.90 -14.70 -13.48
C PRO A 1 14.62 -14.68 -12.63
N LEU A 2 14.63 -13.88 -11.55
CA LEU A 2 13.50 -13.74 -10.68
C LEU A 2 12.42 -12.94 -11.42
N GLN A 3 11.28 -13.57 -11.71
CA GLN A 3 10.12 -12.85 -12.25
C GLN A 3 9.23 -12.44 -11.09
N VAL A 4 9.21 -11.16 -10.76
CA VAL A 4 8.28 -10.61 -9.79
C VAL A 4 6.96 -10.32 -10.50
N GLN A 5 5.91 -11.03 -10.13
CA GLN A 5 4.56 -10.76 -10.59
C GLN A 5 3.95 -9.71 -9.66
N VAL A 6 3.55 -8.57 -10.22
CA VAL A 6 2.80 -7.55 -9.49
C VAL A 6 1.31 -7.86 -9.63
N GLY A 7 0.58 -7.88 -8.54
CA GLY A 7 -0.85 -8.20 -8.56
C GLY A 7 -1.49 -8.11 -7.19
N GLN A 8 -2.68 -8.61 -7.09
CA GLN A 8 -3.39 -8.77 -5.82
C GLN A 8 -4.15 -10.10 -5.85
N ALA A 9 -4.23 -10.77 -4.71
CA ALA A 9 -5.13 -11.89 -4.52
C ALA A 9 -6.58 -11.42 -4.72
N GLU A 10 -7.44 -12.27 -5.30
CA GLU A 10 -8.86 -11.95 -5.48
C GLU A 10 -9.54 -11.67 -4.14
N ARG A 11 -9.19 -12.45 -3.12
CA ARG A 11 -9.64 -12.32 -1.75
C ARG A 11 -8.42 -12.45 -0.83
N TRP A 12 -8.32 -11.56 0.16
CA TRP A 12 -7.21 -11.57 1.12
C TRP A 12 -7.51 -12.38 2.37
N TRP A 13 -8.77 -12.77 2.57
CA TRP A 13 -9.17 -13.55 3.72
C TRP A 13 -10.05 -14.75 3.32
N GLN A 14 -10.05 -15.75 4.16
CA GLN A 14 -10.97 -16.88 4.20
C GLN A 14 -11.32 -17.15 5.67
N PRO A 15 -12.29 -18.04 5.99
CA PRO A 15 -12.58 -18.38 7.39
C PRO A 15 -11.30 -18.69 8.18
N SER A 16 -11.06 -17.89 9.20
CA SER A 16 -9.89 -17.98 10.10
C SER A 16 -8.51 -17.77 9.42
N LEU A 17 -8.43 -17.24 8.20
CA LEU A 17 -7.19 -17.01 7.46
C LEU A 17 -7.15 -15.59 6.90
N LEU A 18 -6.02 -14.90 7.08
CA LEU A 18 -5.75 -13.59 6.48
C LEU A 18 -4.40 -13.59 5.77
N LEU A 19 -4.38 -13.12 4.52
CA LEU A 19 -3.16 -12.84 3.77
C LEU A 19 -2.75 -11.38 3.98
N LEU A 20 -1.47 -11.14 4.21
CA LEU A 20 -0.90 -9.80 4.39
C LEU A 20 0.39 -9.65 3.56
N GLY A 21 0.75 -8.41 3.24
CA GLY A 21 1.96 -8.10 2.50
C GLY A 21 2.04 -8.79 1.14
N ASP A 22 3.19 -9.30 0.79
CA ASP A 22 3.43 -9.94 -0.52
C ASP A 22 2.56 -11.17 -0.78
N ALA A 23 2.04 -11.82 0.26
CA ALA A 23 1.09 -12.93 0.09
C ALA A 23 -0.27 -12.46 -0.45
N ALA A 24 -0.68 -11.24 -0.12
CA ALA A 24 -1.93 -10.63 -0.59
C ALA A 24 -1.72 -9.77 -1.83
N HIS A 25 -0.59 -9.05 -1.92
CA HIS A 25 -0.36 -8.02 -2.93
C HIS A 25 1.12 -7.81 -3.24
N PRO A 26 1.75 -8.72 -3.95
CA PRO A 26 3.14 -8.57 -4.35
C PRO A 26 3.35 -7.29 -5.16
N LEU A 27 4.39 -6.54 -4.81
CA LEU A 27 4.72 -5.25 -5.38
C LEU A 27 5.98 -5.31 -6.23
N SER A 28 6.14 -4.32 -7.12
CA SER A 28 7.40 -4.13 -7.82
C SER A 28 8.53 -3.78 -6.85
N PRO A 29 9.71 -4.45 -6.93
CA PRO A 29 10.84 -4.19 -6.05
C PRO A 29 11.51 -2.84 -6.29
N VAL A 30 11.13 -2.14 -7.36
CA VAL A 30 11.80 -0.92 -7.87
C VAL A 30 11.96 0.18 -6.81
N ARG A 31 11.13 0.19 -5.76
CA ARG A 31 11.19 1.21 -4.70
C ARG A 31 11.29 0.66 -3.29
N ALA A 32 11.53 -0.63 -3.14
CA ALA A 32 11.65 -1.29 -1.83
C ALA A 32 10.47 -0.96 -0.87
N GLN A 33 9.24 -0.83 -1.39
CA GLN A 33 8.06 -0.40 -0.60
C GLN A 33 7.25 -1.55 -0.02
N GLY A 34 7.53 -2.79 -0.44
CA GLY A 34 6.81 -3.98 0.03
C GLY A 34 6.82 -4.08 1.56
N ILE A 35 7.97 -3.88 2.18
CA ILE A 35 8.12 -3.94 3.67
C ILE A 35 7.23 -2.89 4.34
N ASN A 36 7.23 -1.65 3.84
CA ASN A 36 6.43 -0.58 4.45
C ASN A 36 4.94 -0.87 4.35
N LEU A 37 4.47 -1.42 3.23
CA LEU A 37 3.08 -1.81 3.07
C LEU A 37 2.72 -2.99 3.95
N ALA A 38 3.57 -4.02 4.02
CA ALA A 38 3.35 -5.15 4.90
C ALA A 38 3.28 -4.74 6.39
N LEU A 39 4.12 -3.80 6.83
CA LEU A 39 4.06 -3.24 8.18
C LEU A 39 2.76 -2.47 8.43
N ARG A 40 2.26 -1.73 7.43
CA ARG A 40 0.98 -1.03 7.52
C ARG A 40 -0.20 -2.02 7.57
N ASP A 41 -0.13 -3.12 6.81
CA ASP A 41 -1.12 -4.18 6.88
C ASP A 41 -1.15 -4.82 8.26
N ALA A 42 0.03 -5.17 8.78
CA ALA A 42 0.15 -5.74 10.12
C ALA A 42 -0.38 -4.79 11.21
N TRP A 43 -0.10 -3.48 11.07
CA TRP A 43 -0.62 -2.47 11.97
C TRP A 43 -2.15 -2.42 11.97
N VAL A 44 -2.77 -2.33 10.78
CA VAL A 44 -4.23 -2.29 10.66
C VAL A 44 -4.84 -3.60 11.15
N ALA A 45 -4.24 -4.74 10.80
CA ALA A 45 -4.70 -6.04 11.28
C ALA A 45 -4.65 -6.13 12.81
N ALA A 46 -3.56 -5.66 13.44
CA ALA A 46 -3.46 -5.63 14.89
C ALA A 46 -4.53 -4.74 15.54
N GLN A 47 -4.79 -3.54 15.00
CA GLN A 47 -5.81 -2.65 15.54
C GLN A 47 -7.23 -3.23 15.43
N GLU A 48 -7.54 -3.91 14.33
CA GLU A 48 -8.87 -4.49 14.11
C GLU A 48 -9.06 -5.81 14.89
N LEU A 49 -8.01 -6.62 15.03
CA LEU A 49 -8.09 -7.91 15.71
C LEU A 49 -7.96 -7.80 17.24
N LEU A 50 -7.20 -6.82 17.74
CA LEU A 50 -6.91 -6.71 19.16
C LEU A 50 -8.17 -6.61 20.06
N PRO A 51 -9.20 -5.82 19.70
CA PRO A 51 -10.43 -5.78 20.49
C PRO A 51 -11.12 -7.15 20.61
N LEU A 52 -11.11 -7.93 19.51
CA LEU A 52 -11.71 -9.26 19.46
C LEU A 52 -10.91 -10.26 20.32
N LEU A 53 -9.57 -10.18 20.27
CA LEU A 53 -8.68 -11.08 20.99
C LEU A 53 -8.64 -10.79 22.50
N LEU A 54 -8.95 -9.57 22.92
CA LEU A 54 -8.99 -9.15 24.30
C LEU A 54 -10.41 -9.22 24.91
N ALA A 55 -11.43 -9.60 24.13
CA ALA A 55 -12.78 -9.80 24.64
C ALA A 55 -12.77 -10.93 25.68
N GLU A 56 -13.39 -10.67 26.85
CA GLU A 56 -13.49 -11.65 27.93
C GLU A 56 -14.41 -12.82 27.57
N GLN A 57 -15.32 -12.61 26.63
CA GLN A 57 -16.24 -13.62 26.15
C GLN A 57 -15.75 -14.18 24.81
N GLN A 58 -15.99 -15.46 24.59
CA GLN A 58 -15.65 -16.12 23.35
C GLN A 58 -16.56 -15.62 22.23
N GLU A 59 -15.99 -14.79 21.34
CA GLU A 59 -16.72 -14.27 20.19
C GLU A 59 -17.00 -15.38 19.16
N PRO A 60 -18.15 -15.33 18.47
CA PRO A 60 -18.46 -16.29 17.44
C PRO A 60 -17.45 -16.22 16.26
N ALA A 61 -17.24 -17.34 15.58
CA ALA A 61 -16.30 -17.40 14.45
C ALA A 61 -16.62 -16.38 13.33
N GLU A 62 -17.91 -16.09 13.16
CA GLU A 62 -18.40 -15.10 12.20
C GLU A 62 -17.93 -13.67 12.53
N ALA A 63 -17.71 -13.35 13.80
CA ALA A 63 -17.15 -12.06 14.19
C ALA A 63 -15.71 -11.91 13.72
N LEU A 64 -14.90 -12.96 13.82
CA LEU A 64 -13.55 -12.99 13.28
C LEU A 64 -13.57 -12.78 11.77
N ASP A 65 -14.39 -13.49 11.03
CA ASP A 65 -14.47 -13.39 9.58
C ASP A 65 -14.91 -12.00 9.12
N GLN A 66 -15.80 -11.33 9.86
CA GLN A 66 -16.17 -9.95 9.60
C GLN A 66 -14.99 -8.98 9.80
N VAL A 67 -14.18 -9.19 10.84
CA VAL A 67 -12.97 -8.40 11.08
C VAL A 67 -11.95 -8.61 9.95
N LEU A 68 -11.73 -9.86 9.50
CA LEU A 68 -10.83 -10.15 8.40
C LEU A 68 -11.28 -9.46 7.09
N ALA A 69 -12.58 -9.52 6.78
CA ALA A 69 -13.16 -8.83 5.63
C ALA A 69 -12.96 -7.31 5.72
N ARG A 70 -13.11 -6.74 6.92
CA ARG A 70 -12.92 -5.31 7.18
C ARG A 70 -11.46 -4.89 6.97
N ILE A 71 -10.50 -5.69 7.43
CA ILE A 71 -9.06 -5.43 7.20
C ILE A 71 -8.77 -5.33 5.69
N GLU A 72 -9.25 -6.30 4.90
CA GLU A 72 -9.11 -6.25 3.45
C GLU A 72 -9.75 -4.98 2.87
N ALA A 73 -10.98 -4.64 3.25
CA ALA A 73 -11.70 -3.47 2.77
C ALA A 73 -10.96 -2.15 3.09
N LEU A 74 -10.30 -2.06 4.24
CA LEU A 74 -9.50 -0.90 4.64
C LEU A 74 -8.18 -0.80 3.86
N ARG A 75 -7.54 -1.93 3.56
CA ARG A 75 -6.19 -1.95 2.99
C ARG A 75 -6.17 -1.97 1.45
N ARG A 76 -7.11 -2.68 0.83
CA ARG A 76 -7.16 -2.86 -0.63
C ARG A 76 -7.14 -1.54 -1.43
N PRO A 77 -7.88 -0.47 -1.08
CA PRO A 77 -7.84 0.77 -1.83
C PRO A 77 -6.45 1.45 -1.82
N GLU A 78 -5.76 1.43 -0.68
CA GLU A 78 -4.42 2.00 -0.57
C GLU A 78 -3.42 1.23 -1.43
N VAL A 79 -3.42 -0.09 -1.33
CA VAL A 79 -2.55 -0.96 -2.12
C VAL A 79 -2.80 -0.77 -3.62
N SER A 80 -4.07 -0.76 -4.03
CA SER A 80 -4.44 -0.54 -5.44
C SER A 80 -3.93 0.80 -5.95
N ARG A 81 -4.05 1.87 -5.14
CA ARG A 81 -3.54 3.19 -5.50
C ARG A 81 -2.02 3.21 -5.66
N LEU A 82 -1.30 2.55 -4.75
CA LEU A 82 0.16 2.48 -4.81
C LEU A 82 0.65 1.66 -6.01
N GLN A 83 -0.01 0.55 -6.33
CA GLN A 83 0.29 -0.23 -7.53
C GLN A 83 0.04 0.57 -8.81
N GLN A 84 -1.05 1.35 -8.88
CA GLN A 84 -1.30 2.26 -10.00
C GLN A 84 -0.19 3.30 -10.16
N LEU A 85 0.22 3.95 -9.07
CA LEU A 85 1.32 4.94 -9.10
C LEU A 85 2.62 4.33 -9.59
N GLN A 86 2.96 3.11 -9.14
CA GLN A 86 4.14 2.39 -9.60
C GLN A 86 4.05 2.03 -11.10
N ALA A 87 2.90 1.57 -11.55
CA ALA A 87 2.67 1.25 -12.96
C ALA A 87 2.78 2.49 -13.86
N GLU A 88 2.17 3.61 -13.46
CA GLU A 88 2.28 4.89 -14.18
C GLU A 88 3.73 5.37 -14.26
N GLU A 89 4.48 5.26 -13.16
CA GLU A 89 5.88 5.68 -13.13
C GLU A 89 6.74 4.82 -14.05
N THR A 90 6.54 3.51 -14.01
CA THR A 90 7.24 2.56 -14.89
C THR A 90 6.91 2.83 -16.36
N ALA A 91 5.64 3.07 -16.69
CA ALA A 91 5.21 3.39 -18.04
C ALA A 91 5.81 4.71 -18.56
N ARG A 92 5.87 5.75 -17.71
CA ARG A 92 6.51 7.04 -18.05
C ARG A 92 8.01 6.85 -18.29
N GLY A 93 8.68 6.11 -17.41
CA GLY A 93 10.12 5.80 -17.57
C GLY A 93 10.40 5.08 -18.87
N ARG A 94 9.61 4.05 -19.19
CA ARG A 94 9.72 3.27 -20.43
C ARG A 94 9.48 4.14 -21.66
N LEU A 95 8.44 4.98 -21.66
CA LEU A 95 8.14 5.90 -22.77
C LEU A 95 9.30 6.85 -23.07
N LEU A 96 9.98 7.38 -22.03
CA LEU A 96 11.11 8.27 -22.18
C LEU A 96 12.36 7.55 -22.69
N LEU A 97 12.54 6.27 -22.35
CA LEU A 97 13.63 5.44 -22.86
C LEU A 97 13.42 5.07 -24.32
N GLU A 98 12.22 4.70 -24.71
CA GLU A 98 11.89 4.26 -26.07
C GLU A 98 11.80 5.43 -27.07
N ARG A 99 11.61 6.67 -26.61
CA ARG A 99 11.39 7.86 -27.46
C ARG A 99 12.35 9.00 -27.14
N PRO A 100 13.59 8.96 -27.64
CA PRO A 100 14.61 9.97 -27.33
C PRO A 100 14.24 11.39 -27.76
N TRP A 101 13.43 11.53 -28.82
CA TRP A 101 12.91 12.84 -29.28
C TRP A 101 11.99 13.48 -28.22
N LEU A 102 11.15 12.68 -27.53
CA LEU A 102 10.28 13.18 -26.46
C LEU A 102 11.10 13.70 -25.27
N ARG A 103 12.21 13.01 -24.94
CA ARG A 103 13.14 13.44 -23.90
C ARG A 103 13.78 14.79 -24.24
N ARG A 104 14.14 15.00 -25.51
CA ARG A 104 14.70 16.29 -25.98
C ARG A 104 13.66 17.41 -25.93
N LEU A 105 12.42 17.13 -26.34
CA LEU A 105 11.30 18.08 -26.30
C LEU A 105 10.98 18.51 -24.86
N LEU A 106 10.88 17.53 -23.93
CA LEU A 106 10.63 17.79 -22.52
C LEU A 106 11.81 18.53 -21.87
N GLY A 107 13.04 18.25 -22.25
CA GLY A 107 14.22 18.98 -21.81
C GLY A 107 14.20 20.44 -22.24
N GLY A 108 13.78 20.74 -23.47
CA GLY A 108 13.61 22.11 -23.97
C GLY A 108 12.45 22.87 -23.29
N SER A 109 11.39 22.18 -22.87
CA SER A 109 10.26 22.79 -22.15
C SER A 109 10.44 22.84 -20.63
N ALA A 110 11.55 22.34 -20.10
CA ALA A 110 11.84 22.25 -18.66
C ALA A 110 11.69 23.59 -17.89
N PRO A 111 12.11 24.76 -18.42
CA PRO A 111 11.92 26.02 -17.72
C PRO A 111 10.45 26.39 -17.47
N LEU A 112 9.57 26.03 -18.39
CA LEU A 112 8.13 26.38 -18.34
C LEU A 112 7.32 25.33 -17.56
N LEU A 113 7.54 24.05 -17.83
CA LEU A 113 6.74 22.94 -17.28
C LEU A 113 7.40 22.28 -16.05
N GLY A 114 8.69 22.52 -15.84
CA GLY A 114 9.46 21.89 -14.76
C GLY A 114 8.86 22.05 -13.37
N PRO A 115 8.40 23.23 -12.94
CA PRO A 115 7.80 23.42 -11.63
C PRO A 115 6.54 22.60 -11.41
N ALA A 116 5.66 22.52 -12.43
CA ALA A 116 4.41 21.74 -12.38
C ALA A 116 4.70 20.24 -12.34
N ILE A 117 5.61 19.76 -13.20
CA ILE A 117 6.07 18.38 -13.23
C ILE A 117 6.70 17.99 -11.89
N ALA A 118 7.57 18.84 -11.34
CA ALA A 118 8.22 18.61 -10.06
C ALA A 118 7.23 18.61 -8.89
N SER A 119 6.21 19.46 -8.92
CA SER A 119 5.16 19.49 -7.89
C SER A 119 4.35 18.20 -7.90
N ARG A 120 3.90 17.77 -9.08
CA ARG A 120 3.18 16.50 -9.25
C ARG A 120 4.04 15.33 -8.81
N TRP A 121 5.30 15.29 -9.25
CA TRP A 121 6.23 14.24 -8.85
C TRP A 121 6.44 14.19 -7.33
N ARG A 122 6.61 15.35 -6.67
CA ARG A 122 6.71 15.41 -5.20
C ARG A 122 5.45 14.91 -4.50
N HIS A 123 4.27 15.21 -5.04
CA HIS A 123 3.01 14.71 -4.50
C HIS A 123 2.93 13.17 -4.60
N ASP A 124 3.20 12.61 -5.78
CA ASP A 124 3.21 11.16 -6.01
C ASP A 124 4.25 10.47 -5.09
N GLN A 125 5.45 11.08 -4.93
CA GLN A 125 6.48 10.59 -4.02
C GLN A 125 6.07 10.59 -2.54
N ARG A 126 5.30 11.58 -2.10
CA ARG A 126 4.78 11.60 -0.72
C ARG A 126 3.79 10.45 -0.51
N GLN A 127 2.86 10.24 -1.44
CA GLN A 127 1.92 9.11 -1.37
C GLN A 127 2.67 7.78 -1.34
N LEU A 128 3.66 7.61 -2.19
CA LEU A 128 4.49 6.40 -2.23
C LEU A 128 5.27 6.15 -0.92
N ARG A 129 5.75 7.20 -0.25
CA ARG A 129 6.56 7.07 0.98
C ARG A 129 5.73 6.97 2.24
N GLN A 130 4.66 7.74 2.35
CA GLN A 130 3.87 7.91 3.57
C GLN A 130 2.58 7.07 3.56
N GLY A 131 2.24 6.47 2.41
CA GLY A 131 0.95 5.84 2.17
C GLY A 131 -0.12 6.87 1.82
N VAL A 132 -1.26 6.38 1.39
CA VAL A 132 -2.40 7.21 0.94
C VAL A 132 -3.38 7.44 2.08
N THR A 133 -3.50 6.48 2.99
CA THR A 133 -4.41 6.53 4.14
C THR A 133 -3.66 6.87 5.43
N ARG A 134 -4.31 7.62 6.32
CA ARG A 134 -3.79 7.79 7.68
C ARG A 134 -4.05 6.51 8.45
N LEU A 135 -3.00 5.99 9.07
CA LEU A 135 -3.16 4.86 9.99
C LEU A 135 -3.88 5.33 11.26
N PRO A 136 -4.74 4.50 11.85
CA PRO A 136 -5.31 4.80 13.16
C PRO A 136 -4.18 4.95 14.19
N PRO A 137 -4.33 5.82 15.20
CA PRO A 137 -3.39 5.91 16.30
C PRO A 137 -3.29 4.55 17.01
N ALA A 138 -2.14 4.29 17.63
CA ALA A 138 -1.98 3.09 18.45
C ALA A 138 -3.06 3.07 19.54
N ALA A 139 -3.72 1.93 19.71
CA ALA A 139 -4.54 1.72 20.90
C ALA A 139 -3.63 1.83 22.15
N PRO A 140 -4.07 2.48 23.23
CA PRO A 140 -3.28 2.52 24.46
C PRO A 140 -3.01 1.09 24.91
N CYS A 141 -1.74 0.81 25.23
CA CYS A 141 -1.36 -0.49 25.77
C CYS A 141 -2.10 -0.70 27.10
N PRO A 142 -2.88 -1.77 27.26
CA PRO A 142 -3.44 -2.09 28.58
C PRO A 142 -2.28 -2.38 29.53
N GLY A 143 -2.08 -1.53 30.56
CA GLY A 143 -1.16 -1.83 31.64
C GLY A 143 0.06 -0.92 31.81
N HIS A 144 0.01 0.33 31.39
CA HIS A 144 1.01 1.34 31.81
C HIS A 144 0.35 2.50 32.54
N ASP A 145 -0.42 2.17 33.58
CA ASP A 145 -0.67 3.09 34.68
C ASP A 145 0.49 2.92 35.65
N GLY A 146 1.49 3.83 35.53
CA GLY A 146 2.63 3.93 36.42
C GLY A 146 2.28 4.62 37.73
#